data_aaf579b22498be5a8a64ba5a889b0656
#
_entry.id   aaf579b22498be5a8a64ba5a889b0656
#
_cell.length_a   1.000
_cell.length_b   1.000
_cell.length_c   1.000
_cell.angle_alpha   90.00
_cell.angle_beta   90.00
_cell.angle_gamma   90.00
#
_symmetry.space_group_name_H-M   'P 1'
#
loop_
_entity.id
_entity.type
_entity.pdbx_description
1 polymer ?
#
loop_
_entity_poly.entity_id
_entity_poly.type
_entity_poly.pdbx_seq_one_letter_code
_entity_poly.pdbx_strand_id
1 'polypeptide(L)'
;MNEIELEFTKLVREYRKTIYTVCYFFSDNPADVEDLFQEVLVNLWKGFAKFRGDSSPKTWIWRVSLNTCCNIDRGKKRHVPTVPLVIDKDVISDSDEGGKQIKMLYERINRLELFDRAIILLWLESMRYDEIAAIVGLSTAAVTSRLFRIKEQLKSMSNS
;
A
#
# COMPACT_ATOMS: atom_id res chain seq x y z
N MET A 1 23.65 9.38 14.23
CA MET A 1 22.20 9.10 14.17
C MET A 1 21.64 9.13 15.57
N ASN A 2 20.64 9.95 15.84
CA ASN A 2 20.05 10.00 17.17
C ASN A 2 19.11 8.82 17.40
N GLU A 3 18.61 8.70 18.63
CA GLU A 3 17.78 7.56 19.01
C GLU A 3 16.47 7.47 18.23
N ILE A 4 15.85 8.62 17.96
CA ILE A 4 14.60 8.68 17.20
C ILE A 4 14.81 8.21 15.77
N GLU A 5 15.89 8.64 15.15
CA GLU A 5 16.25 8.22 13.79
C GLU A 5 16.52 6.72 13.72
N LEU A 6 17.17 6.15 14.74
CA LEU A 6 17.43 4.72 14.81
C LEU A 6 16.12 3.92 14.93
N GLU A 7 15.22 4.37 15.78
CA GLU A 7 13.92 3.71 15.96
C GLU A 7 13.11 3.77 14.67
N PHE A 8 13.10 4.92 14.03
CA PHE A 8 12.39 5.10 12.76
C PHE A 8 12.97 4.19 11.67
N THR A 9 14.29 4.15 11.58
CA THR A 9 14.97 3.31 10.58
C THR A 9 14.65 1.83 10.78
N LYS A 10 14.61 1.37 12.02
CA LYS A 10 14.23 -0.01 12.34
C LYS A 10 12.79 -0.30 11.90
N LEU A 11 11.88 0.62 12.19
CA LEU A 11 10.47 0.46 11.85
C LEU A 11 10.28 0.38 10.33
N VAL A 12 10.88 1.30 9.61
CA VAL A 12 10.81 1.32 8.15
C VAL A 12 11.39 0.04 7.56
N ARG A 13 12.51 -0.42 8.09
CA ARG A 13 13.16 -1.63 7.61
C ARG A 13 12.27 -2.85 7.81
N GLU A 14 11.58 -2.91 8.95
CA GLU A 14 10.66 -4.00 9.26
C GLU A 14 9.47 -4.04 8.29
N TYR A 15 8.92 -2.87 7.93
CA TYR A 15 7.71 -2.78 7.11
C TYR A 15 7.99 -2.37 5.66
N ARG A 16 9.24 -2.41 5.23
CA ARG A 16 9.63 -1.98 3.88
C ARG A 16 8.85 -2.71 2.79
N LYS A 17 8.71 -4.01 2.91
CA LYS A 17 7.99 -4.81 1.92
C LYS A 17 6.51 -4.41 1.85
N THR A 18 5.89 -4.17 2.99
CA THR A 18 4.51 -3.71 3.07
C THR A 18 4.35 -2.38 2.35
N ILE A 19 5.20 -1.42 2.66
CA ILE A 19 5.15 -0.09 2.04
C ILE A 19 5.34 -0.21 0.53
N TYR A 20 6.31 -0.99 0.10
CA TYR A 20 6.59 -1.17 -1.32
C TYR A 20 5.40 -1.81 -2.04
N THR A 21 4.78 -2.82 -1.43
CA THR A 21 3.61 -3.50 -2.01
C THR A 21 2.46 -2.53 -2.21
N VAL A 22 2.17 -1.67 -1.22
CA VAL A 22 1.14 -0.65 -1.34
C VAL A 22 1.46 0.28 -2.50
N CYS A 23 2.68 0.78 -2.56
CA CYS A 23 3.10 1.69 -3.62
C CYS A 23 2.98 1.05 -4.99
N TYR A 24 3.33 -0.22 -5.11
CA TYR A 24 3.22 -0.96 -6.37
C TYR A 24 1.78 -1.02 -6.86
N PHE A 25 0.84 -1.39 -5.97
CA PHE A 25 -0.56 -1.56 -6.37
C PHE A 25 -1.31 -0.23 -6.54
N PHE A 26 -0.74 0.88 -6.09
CA PHE A 26 -1.36 2.19 -6.24
C PHE A 26 -0.67 3.06 -7.28
N SER A 27 0.37 2.57 -7.92
CA SER A 27 1.04 3.31 -8.99
C SER A 27 0.32 3.10 -10.31
N ASP A 28 0.31 4.13 -11.15
CA ASP A 28 -0.25 4.04 -12.51
C ASP A 28 0.63 3.17 -13.41
N ASN A 29 1.92 3.19 -13.13
CA ASN A 29 2.88 2.35 -13.84
C ASN A 29 4.04 2.05 -12.88
N PRO A 30 4.78 0.96 -13.12
CA PRO A 30 5.86 0.56 -12.21
C PRO A 30 6.95 1.61 -12.01
N ALA A 31 7.13 2.53 -12.95
CA ALA A 31 8.16 3.56 -12.83
C ALA A 31 7.84 4.57 -11.70
N ASP A 32 6.57 4.71 -11.33
CA ASP A 32 6.15 5.66 -10.32
C ASP A 32 6.27 5.10 -8.89
N VAL A 33 6.59 3.82 -8.74
CA VAL A 33 6.63 3.16 -7.42
C VAL A 33 7.63 3.82 -6.49
N GLU A 34 8.79 4.16 -7.00
CA GLU A 34 9.85 4.78 -6.21
C GLU A 34 9.43 6.14 -5.65
N ASP A 35 8.77 6.95 -6.47
CA ASP A 35 8.29 8.26 -6.05
C ASP A 35 7.26 8.14 -4.95
N LEU A 36 6.34 7.20 -5.09
CA LEU A 36 5.35 6.92 -4.06
C LEU A 36 6.01 6.43 -2.78
N PHE A 37 6.98 5.55 -2.89
CA PHE A 37 7.71 5.03 -1.74
C PHE A 37 8.36 6.16 -0.96
N GLN A 38 9.01 7.09 -1.66
CA GLN A 38 9.64 8.24 -1.03
C GLN A 38 8.64 9.14 -0.32
N GLU A 39 7.50 9.40 -0.95
CA GLU A 39 6.44 10.21 -0.35
C GLU A 39 5.89 9.55 0.92
N VAL A 40 5.74 8.23 0.91
CA VAL A 40 5.30 7.50 2.10
C VAL A 40 6.32 7.67 3.22
N LEU A 41 7.60 7.51 2.91
CA LEU A 41 8.66 7.67 3.92
C LEU A 41 8.66 9.07 4.53
N VAL A 42 8.49 10.10 3.72
CA VAL A 42 8.41 11.48 4.20
C VAL A 42 7.23 11.64 5.16
N ASN A 43 6.07 11.12 4.78
CA ASN A 43 4.88 11.23 5.61
C ASN A 43 4.98 10.41 6.90
N LEU A 44 5.60 9.26 6.84
CA LEU A 44 5.88 8.46 8.03
C LEU A 44 6.81 9.22 8.97
N TRP A 45 7.86 9.81 8.43
CA TRP A 45 8.79 10.60 9.25
C TRP A 45 8.10 11.78 9.91
N LYS A 46 7.28 12.51 9.17
CA LYS A 46 6.53 13.65 9.72
C LYS A 46 5.60 13.25 10.84
N GLY A 47 5.00 12.07 10.74
CA GLY A 47 4.06 11.58 11.73
C GLY A 47 4.68 10.80 12.87
N PHE A 48 5.93 10.40 12.74
CA PHE A 48 6.56 9.48 13.69
C PHE A 48 6.66 10.07 15.11
N ALA A 49 7.02 11.34 15.21
CA ALA A 49 7.12 12.01 16.51
C ALA A 49 5.77 12.11 17.22
N LYS A 50 4.67 12.11 16.46
CA LYS A 50 3.31 12.17 16.99
C LYS A 50 2.70 10.79 17.19
N PHE A 51 3.32 9.76 16.66
CA PHE A 51 2.85 8.39 16.84
C PHE A 51 3.15 7.96 18.27
N ARG A 52 2.11 7.74 19.05
CA ARG A 52 2.24 7.44 20.49
C ARG A 52 1.69 6.07 20.85
N GLY A 53 1.61 5.16 19.89
CA GLY A 53 1.08 3.84 20.15
C GLY A 53 -0.43 3.77 20.26
N ASP A 54 -1.14 4.77 19.76
CA ASP A 54 -2.61 4.76 19.74
C ASP A 54 -3.15 3.63 18.86
N SER A 55 -2.33 3.15 17.94
CA SER A 55 -2.59 1.96 17.16
C SER A 55 -1.32 1.14 17.11
N SER A 56 -1.41 -0.11 16.62
CA SER A 56 -0.20 -0.90 16.41
C SER A 56 0.67 -0.23 15.34
N PRO A 57 1.98 -0.43 15.38
CA PRO A 57 2.85 0.07 14.31
C PRO A 57 2.39 -0.39 12.93
N LYS A 58 1.95 -1.63 12.82
CA LYS A 58 1.44 -2.18 11.55
C LYS A 58 0.26 -1.37 11.04
N THR A 59 -0.74 -1.10 11.89
CA THR A 59 -1.92 -0.32 11.50
C THR A 59 -1.52 1.09 11.09
N TRP A 60 -0.63 1.73 11.82
CA TRP A 60 -0.17 3.08 11.52
C TRP A 60 0.55 3.13 10.17
N ILE A 61 1.45 2.18 9.92
CA ILE A 61 2.18 2.08 8.64
C ILE A 61 1.19 1.93 7.48
N TRP A 62 0.20 1.04 7.63
CA TRP A 62 -0.81 0.84 6.59
C TRP A 62 -1.61 2.11 6.33
N ARG A 63 -2.07 2.78 7.39
CA ARG A 63 -2.84 4.02 7.24
C ARG A 63 -2.08 5.10 6.51
N VAL A 64 -0.84 5.35 6.93
CA VAL A 64 -0.03 6.38 6.31
C VAL A 64 0.27 6.04 4.85
N SER A 65 0.61 4.79 4.59
CA SER A 65 0.93 4.33 3.23
C SER A 65 -0.28 4.48 2.30
N LEU A 66 -1.43 3.99 2.73
CA LEU A 66 -2.66 4.06 1.92
C LEU A 66 -3.11 5.52 1.72
N ASN A 67 -3.09 6.32 2.78
CA ASN A 67 -3.48 7.72 2.67
C ASN A 67 -2.57 8.48 1.72
N THR A 68 -1.28 8.23 1.79
CA THR A 68 -0.32 8.88 0.90
C THR A 68 -0.60 8.51 -0.55
N CYS A 69 -0.73 7.22 -0.83
CA CYS A 69 -0.93 6.75 -2.20
C CYS A 69 -2.27 7.21 -2.77
N CYS A 70 -3.33 7.19 -1.98
CA CYS A 70 -4.64 7.66 -2.43
C CYS A 70 -4.63 9.16 -2.70
N ASN A 71 -3.97 9.94 -1.87
CA ASN A 71 -3.93 11.40 -2.05
C ASN A 71 -3.11 11.80 -3.28
N ILE A 72 -2.00 11.12 -3.53
CA ILE A 72 -1.15 11.41 -4.69
C ILE A 72 -1.90 11.09 -5.98
N ASP A 73 -2.64 10.00 -5.99
CA ASP A 73 -3.38 9.59 -7.19
C ASP A 73 -4.52 10.55 -7.52
N ARG A 74 -5.08 11.22 -6.50
CA ARG A 74 -6.08 12.26 -6.72
C ARG A 74 -5.46 13.56 -7.17
N GLY A 75 -4.21 13.79 -6.83
CA GLY A 75 -3.49 14.99 -7.14
C GLY A 75 -2.74 14.86 -8.44
N LYS A 76 -2.17 15.96 -8.83
CA LYS A 76 -1.33 16.02 -10.00
C LYS A 76 -0.06 15.22 -9.79
N LYS A 77 0.43 14.60 -10.84
CA LYS A 77 1.73 13.95 -10.83
C LYS A 77 2.76 14.92 -10.29
N ARG A 78 3.28 14.63 -9.12
CA ARG A 78 4.36 15.42 -8.56
C ARG A 78 5.67 14.87 -9.10
N HIS A 79 6.43 15.74 -9.72
CA HIS A 79 7.83 15.45 -9.95
C HIS A 79 8.55 15.61 -8.61
N VAL A 80 8.69 14.50 -7.90
CA VAL A 80 9.60 14.46 -6.77
C VAL A 80 10.96 14.10 -7.35
N PRO A 81 12.02 14.89 -7.04
CA PRO A 81 13.35 14.51 -7.50
C PRO A 81 13.71 13.15 -6.93
N THR A 82 13.86 12.18 -7.81
CA THR A 82 14.14 10.82 -7.39
C THR A 82 15.58 10.67 -6.96
N VAL A 83 15.75 10.25 -5.72
CA VAL A 83 16.99 9.61 -5.33
C VAL A 83 16.87 8.16 -5.78
N PRO A 84 17.84 7.61 -6.51
CA PRO A 84 17.73 6.23 -6.96
C PRO A 84 17.60 5.30 -5.78
N LEU A 85 16.42 4.72 -5.63
CA LEU A 85 16.19 3.68 -4.64
C LEU A 85 16.47 2.35 -5.29
N VAL A 86 17.16 1.50 -4.54
CA VAL A 86 17.33 0.12 -4.96
C VAL A 86 15.94 -0.53 -4.88
N ILE A 87 15.39 -0.84 -6.05
CA ILE A 87 14.12 -1.56 -6.13
C ILE A 87 14.31 -2.90 -5.43
N ASP A 88 13.46 -3.16 -4.45
CA ASP A 88 13.51 -4.43 -3.74
C ASP A 88 12.86 -5.52 -4.59
N LYS A 89 13.65 -6.13 -5.45
CA LYS A 89 13.18 -7.18 -6.35
C LYS A 89 12.69 -8.42 -5.60
N ASP A 90 12.99 -8.51 -4.30
CA ASP A 90 12.53 -9.63 -3.48
C ASP A 90 11.05 -9.56 -3.18
N VAL A 91 10.43 -8.39 -3.30
CA VAL A 91 8.98 -8.21 -3.06
C VAL A 91 8.18 -8.69 -4.25
N ILE A 92 8.69 -8.46 -5.46
CA ILE A 92 8.03 -8.87 -6.70
C ILE A 92 8.97 -9.83 -7.41
N SER A 93 8.63 -11.10 -7.34
CA SER A 93 9.42 -12.15 -7.98
C SER A 93 9.30 -12.05 -9.49
N ASP A 94 10.43 -11.99 -10.19
CA ASP A 94 10.48 -12.06 -11.64
C ASP A 94 10.45 -13.51 -12.15
N SER A 95 10.15 -14.48 -11.29
CA SER A 95 9.96 -15.83 -11.72
C SER A 95 8.77 -15.91 -12.68
N ASP A 96 8.91 -16.66 -13.75
CA ASP A 96 8.02 -16.60 -14.93
C ASP A 96 6.53 -16.73 -14.62
N GLU A 97 6.14 -17.58 -13.68
CA GLU A 97 4.72 -17.74 -13.35
C GLU A 97 4.25 -16.80 -12.27
N GLY A 98 5.05 -16.63 -11.21
CA GLY A 98 4.72 -15.71 -10.13
C GLY A 98 4.66 -14.28 -10.61
N GLY A 99 5.58 -13.87 -11.48
CA GLY A 99 5.60 -12.54 -12.05
C GLY A 99 4.39 -12.24 -12.93
N LYS A 100 3.96 -13.22 -13.72
CA LYS A 100 2.77 -13.07 -14.57
C LYS A 100 1.50 -12.95 -13.76
N GLN A 101 1.36 -13.76 -12.71
CA GLN A 101 0.20 -13.71 -11.83
C GLN A 101 0.11 -12.38 -11.11
N ILE A 102 1.23 -11.85 -10.63
CA ILE A 102 1.29 -10.56 -9.97
C ILE A 102 0.92 -9.45 -10.95
N LYS A 103 1.42 -9.50 -12.18
CA LYS A 103 1.07 -8.51 -13.19
C LYS A 103 -0.42 -8.52 -13.53
N MET A 104 -1.00 -9.70 -13.66
CA MET A 104 -2.44 -9.85 -13.92
C MET A 104 -3.25 -9.27 -12.76
N LEU A 105 -2.85 -9.57 -11.54
CA LEU A 105 -3.51 -9.05 -10.35
C LEU A 105 -3.37 -7.53 -10.28
N TYR A 106 -2.17 -7.01 -10.55
CA TYR A 106 -1.91 -5.58 -10.60
C TYR A 106 -2.86 -4.88 -11.58
N GLU A 107 -2.98 -5.41 -12.80
CA GLU A 107 -3.83 -4.81 -13.83
C GLU A 107 -5.29 -4.80 -13.41
N ARG A 108 -5.77 -5.87 -12.83
CA ARG A 108 -7.15 -5.95 -12.37
C ARG A 108 -7.43 -5.01 -11.19
N ILE A 109 -6.53 -4.99 -10.22
CA ILE A 109 -6.66 -4.12 -9.05
C ILE A 109 -6.61 -2.66 -9.46
N ASN A 110 -5.79 -2.31 -10.45
CA ASN A 110 -5.71 -0.94 -10.94
C ASN A 110 -6.98 -0.45 -11.63
N ARG A 111 -7.89 -1.34 -11.98
CA ARG A 111 -9.21 -0.96 -12.54
C ARG A 111 -10.22 -0.65 -11.44
N LEU A 112 -9.92 -0.99 -10.20
CA LEU A 112 -10.79 -0.69 -9.07
C LEU A 112 -10.64 0.77 -8.65
N GLU A 113 -11.69 1.31 -8.03
CA GLU A 113 -11.59 2.60 -7.37
C GLU A 113 -10.56 2.53 -6.25
N LEU A 114 -9.97 3.67 -5.91
CA LEU A 114 -8.90 3.73 -4.91
C LEU A 114 -9.29 3.09 -3.58
N PHE A 115 -10.49 3.37 -3.12
CA PHE A 115 -10.97 2.84 -1.83
C PHE A 115 -11.10 1.33 -1.85
N ASP A 116 -11.69 0.80 -2.92
CA ASP A 116 -11.83 -0.65 -3.09
C ASP A 116 -10.47 -1.32 -3.26
N ARG A 117 -9.55 -0.64 -3.93
CA ARG A 117 -8.18 -1.12 -4.09
C ARG A 117 -7.50 -1.28 -2.73
N ALA A 118 -7.70 -0.31 -1.84
CA ALA A 118 -7.16 -0.39 -0.49
C ALA A 118 -7.72 -1.58 0.28
N ILE A 119 -9.02 -1.79 0.21
CA ILE A 119 -9.68 -2.87 0.93
C ILE A 119 -9.22 -4.24 0.45
N ILE A 120 -9.16 -4.45 -0.87
CA ILE A 120 -8.74 -5.75 -1.40
C ILE A 120 -7.28 -6.03 -1.08
N LEU A 121 -6.45 -5.01 -1.09
CA LEU A 121 -5.04 -5.17 -0.77
C LEU A 121 -4.85 -5.62 0.68
N LEU A 122 -5.58 -5.01 1.61
CA LEU A 122 -5.55 -5.41 3.01
C LEU A 122 -6.02 -6.84 3.20
N TRP A 123 -7.06 -7.24 2.47
CA TRP A 123 -7.56 -8.60 2.51
C TRP A 123 -6.53 -9.61 1.98
N LEU A 124 -5.84 -9.26 0.90
CA LEU A 124 -4.80 -10.11 0.32
C LEU A 124 -3.61 -10.29 1.28
N GLU A 125 -3.40 -9.33 2.17
CA GLU A 125 -2.38 -9.42 3.21
C GLU A 125 -2.87 -10.19 4.44
N SER A 126 -3.97 -10.90 4.31
CA SER A 126 -4.55 -11.76 5.34
C SER A 126 -4.99 -11.02 6.60
N MET A 127 -5.37 -9.76 6.45
CA MET A 127 -5.91 -9.00 7.56
C MET A 127 -7.34 -9.41 7.86
N ARG A 128 -7.68 -9.41 9.15
CA ARG A 128 -9.04 -9.68 9.59
C ARG A 128 -9.94 -8.51 9.22
N TYR A 129 -11.21 -8.79 9.06
CA TYR A 129 -12.19 -7.78 8.66
C TYR A 129 -12.28 -6.62 9.66
N ASP A 130 -12.14 -6.90 10.96
CA ASP A 130 -12.14 -5.85 11.97
C ASP A 130 -10.88 -4.96 11.87
N GLU A 131 -9.74 -5.53 11.51
CA GLU A 131 -8.52 -4.77 11.28
C GLU A 131 -8.64 -3.88 10.03
N ILE A 132 -9.20 -4.43 8.96
CA ILE A 132 -9.44 -3.67 7.73
C ILE A 132 -10.37 -2.50 8.03
N ALA A 133 -11.45 -2.76 8.75
CA ALA A 133 -12.43 -1.75 9.13
C ALA A 133 -11.75 -0.60 9.91
N ALA A 134 -10.88 -0.94 10.86
CA ALA A 134 -10.16 0.06 11.64
C ALA A 134 -9.24 0.93 10.77
N ILE A 135 -8.59 0.32 9.77
CA ILE A 135 -7.67 1.03 8.90
C ILE A 135 -8.42 1.97 7.94
N VAL A 136 -9.50 1.48 7.32
CA VAL A 136 -10.21 2.25 6.29
C VAL A 136 -11.36 3.11 6.82
N GLY A 137 -11.70 2.98 8.11
CA GLY A 137 -12.73 3.81 8.72
C GLY A 137 -14.15 3.39 8.41
N LEU A 138 -14.38 2.10 8.24
CA LEU A 138 -15.71 1.54 8.02
C LEU A 138 -16.09 0.59 9.16
N SER A 139 -17.37 0.20 9.20
CA SER A 139 -17.79 -0.89 10.08
C SER A 139 -17.36 -2.23 9.48
N THR A 140 -17.25 -3.24 10.33
CA THR A 140 -16.91 -4.59 9.86
C THR A 140 -17.94 -5.11 8.85
N ALA A 141 -19.23 -4.84 9.09
CA ALA A 141 -20.29 -5.22 8.17
C ALA A 141 -20.13 -4.57 6.80
N ALA A 142 -19.74 -3.29 6.76
CA ALA A 142 -19.51 -2.57 5.51
C ALA A 142 -18.32 -3.15 4.76
N VAL A 143 -17.26 -3.53 5.48
CA VAL A 143 -16.09 -4.19 4.88
C VAL A 143 -16.49 -5.50 4.24
N THR A 144 -17.29 -6.30 4.94
CA THR A 144 -17.77 -7.60 4.44
C THR A 144 -18.54 -7.43 3.13
N SER A 145 -19.48 -6.48 3.11
CA SER A 145 -20.28 -6.20 1.90
C SER A 145 -19.43 -5.72 0.74
N ARG A 146 -18.51 -4.80 1.01
CA ARG A 146 -17.64 -4.27 -0.04
C ARG A 146 -16.71 -5.34 -0.59
N LEU A 147 -16.13 -6.16 0.27
CA LEU A 147 -15.26 -7.25 -0.17
C LEU A 147 -15.98 -8.22 -1.08
N PHE A 148 -17.22 -8.54 -0.75
CA PHE A 148 -18.03 -9.42 -1.60
C PHE A 148 -18.15 -8.82 -3.01
N ARG A 149 -18.53 -7.55 -3.11
CA ARG A 149 -18.68 -6.88 -4.39
C ARG A 149 -17.37 -6.77 -5.15
N ILE A 150 -16.29 -6.44 -4.42
CA ILE A 150 -14.96 -6.32 -5.02
C ILE A 150 -14.52 -7.65 -5.63
N LYS A 151 -14.68 -8.75 -4.89
CA LYS A 151 -14.33 -10.07 -5.38
C LYS A 151 -15.12 -10.47 -6.62
N GLU A 152 -16.41 -10.16 -6.61
CA GLU A 152 -17.26 -10.44 -7.78
C GLU A 152 -16.83 -9.60 -8.99
N GLN A 153 -16.51 -8.34 -8.75
CA GLN A 153 -16.01 -7.45 -9.79
C GLN A 153 -14.71 -7.97 -10.39
N LEU A 154 -13.77 -8.40 -9.55
CA LEU A 154 -12.49 -8.94 -10.00
C LEU A 154 -12.67 -10.21 -10.82
N LYS A 155 -13.59 -11.10 -10.41
CA LYS A 155 -13.87 -12.31 -11.16
C LYS A 155 -14.45 -12.03 -12.52
N SER A 156 -15.20 -10.95 -12.67
CA SER A 156 -15.84 -10.58 -13.94
C SER A 156 -14.87 -9.90 -14.91
N MET A 157 -13.70 -9.49 -14.44
CA MET A 157 -12.72 -8.82 -15.29
C MET A 157 -12.05 -9.79 -16.24
N SER A 158 -11.93 -9.36 -17.50
CA SER A 158 -11.22 -10.16 -18.50
C SER A 158 -9.72 -9.98 -18.39
N ASN A 159 -8.97 -10.96 -18.86
CA ASN A 159 -7.52 -10.97 -18.83
C ASN A 159 -6.89 -10.26 -20.03
N SER A 160 -7.57 -9.32 -20.60
CA SER A 160 -7.03 -8.59 -21.76
C SER A 160 -5.90 -7.66 -21.37
#